data_d4e1addd0f3b5f887225a62efdcec5c4
#
_entry.id   d4e1addd0f3b5f887225a62efdcec5c4
#
_cell.length_a   1.000
_cell.length_b   1.000
_cell.length_c   1.000
_cell.angle_alpha   90.00
_cell.angle_beta   90.00
_cell.angle_gamma   90.00
#
_symmetry.space_group_name_H-M   'P 1'
#
loop_
_entity.id
_entity.type
_entity.pdbx_description
1 polymer ?
#
loop_
_entity_poly.entity_id
_entity_poly.type
_entity_poly.pdbx_seq_one_letter_code
_entity_poly.pdbx_strand_id
1 'polypeptide(L)'
;MTHSIWKTSLKAIVTLALGVSLIACSSDDSGKKGWIPDETEKPEPEPNKPAKKSPYTISDMISAEVGARFENVDCLEVIATNTQGILLEENGSRIYAFKGGEHDLVPGDYVTVSGTIAERNGLKQLDKVDLIIAKTSHNDAFKQPDATTVSVKDIEAYMKAPEVKYATFEGVIIVAGNYVNVQIEGTSVIGSLDYMTDDFKTKYNNHKVTITGYLFGSYKNFMYCVPTEVTDNGNFEEKVPEGAIFYSSFDKEVAVQDKDKYQTSKGWPWLDQFDGWQNQKGSGVSNVTYSYAQASIRTNQSSKGDLSSYDGSGNNNIFFGGSTEQAAYFTIEKIDVPSENLRLSFGAQRYAQGAANDFLKSDFQVTMSADGKVWSPAIEYDFGGVEDKKDGTWRLATADFTLPAGTKTLYIKFTAKAASVNRLDDVLLVAGKGGQKVEFGKEVVIPVSKIADVVKGETDKIYKVEGVIIATHTKGFLVKDDSGIILTFKKKHGRSVGEKVTVEGPTTVYGGFTQFGETSTITVNGTETVTNPTPEEFKAAQFEAYVKSPSIKYVTYTGTLNAWRDQIYQWHTDLDIEGTSIKANVSYADTNKYPELHDSNNGTKYVITGYVLGVTGTDTKVVNTMMTSIKKAE
;
A
#
# COMPACT_ATOMS: atom_id res chain seq x y z
N MET A 1 -10.00 -38.86 -14.15
CA MET A 1 -11.32 -39.34 -14.63
C MET A 1 -12.15 -38.09 -14.88
N THR A 2 -12.17 -37.69 -16.07
CA THR A 2 -13.17 -37.80 -17.16
C THR A 2 -14.37 -36.87 -17.03
N HIS A 3 -14.36 -35.90 -17.93
CA HIS A 3 -15.46 -35.43 -18.81
C HIS A 3 -16.69 -34.73 -18.17
N SER A 4 -17.29 -33.70 -18.74
CA SER A 4 -17.66 -33.43 -20.16
C SER A 4 -18.30 -32.03 -20.26
N ILE A 5 -17.86 -31.20 -21.17
CA ILE A 5 -18.52 -30.51 -22.30
C ILE A 5 -20.07 -30.36 -22.21
N TRP A 6 -20.56 -29.11 -22.31
CA TRP A 6 -21.77 -28.82 -23.11
C TRP A 6 -21.66 -27.43 -23.78
N LYS A 7 -21.62 -27.47 -25.12
CA LYS A 7 -21.86 -26.33 -26.02
C LYS A 7 -23.37 -26.19 -26.21
N THR A 8 -23.88 -25.00 -26.27
CA THR A 8 -25.12 -24.71 -26.99
C THR A 8 -25.01 -23.35 -27.69
N SER A 9 -25.05 -23.42 -29.01
CA SER A 9 -25.17 -22.30 -29.94
C SER A 9 -26.60 -21.79 -29.97
N LEU A 10 -26.79 -20.47 -29.98
CA LEU A 10 -28.05 -19.88 -30.45
C LEU A 10 -27.73 -18.81 -31.49
N LYS A 11 -28.11 -19.11 -32.74
CA LYS A 11 -28.15 -18.17 -33.87
C LYS A 11 -29.41 -17.30 -33.69
N ALA A 12 -29.28 -15.99 -33.78
CA ALA A 12 -30.40 -15.10 -34.03
C ALA A 12 -30.15 -14.35 -35.35
N ILE A 13 -31.07 -14.54 -36.26
CA ILE A 13 -31.19 -13.88 -37.57
C ILE A 13 -31.76 -12.49 -37.33
N VAL A 14 -31.12 -11.46 -37.88
CA VAL A 14 -31.72 -10.11 -37.96
C VAL A 14 -31.89 -9.77 -39.43
N THR A 15 -33.14 -9.54 -39.78
CA THR A 15 -33.64 -9.22 -41.11
C THR A 15 -33.41 -7.73 -41.41
N LEU A 16 -32.84 -7.48 -42.57
CA LEU A 16 -32.63 -6.17 -43.17
C LEU A 16 -33.98 -5.60 -43.65
N ALA A 17 -34.30 -4.35 -43.33
CA ALA A 17 -35.37 -3.57 -43.96
C ALA A 17 -34.76 -2.31 -44.57
N LEU A 18 -34.63 -2.32 -45.89
CA LEU A 18 -34.39 -1.13 -46.72
C LEU A 18 -35.71 -0.36 -46.84
N GLY A 19 -35.69 0.91 -46.45
CA GLY A 19 -36.73 1.88 -46.75
C GLY A 19 -36.20 2.92 -47.73
N VAL A 20 -36.51 2.75 -49.00
CA VAL A 20 -36.30 3.79 -50.01
C VAL A 20 -37.56 4.66 -50.07
N SER A 21 -37.44 5.95 -49.83
CA SER A 21 -38.50 6.92 -50.08
C SER A 21 -38.12 7.80 -51.28
N LEU A 22 -38.71 7.51 -52.39
CA LEU A 22 -38.76 8.39 -53.55
C LEU A 22 -39.91 9.40 -53.37
N ILE A 23 -39.61 10.66 -53.44
CA ILE A 23 -40.62 11.72 -53.65
C ILE A 23 -40.30 12.36 -55.00
N ALA A 24 -41.20 12.19 -55.91
CA ALA A 24 -41.15 12.75 -57.25
C ALA A 24 -41.66 14.20 -57.28
N CYS A 25 -41.02 14.97 -58.10
CA CYS A 25 -41.30 16.36 -58.44
C CYS A 25 -42.58 16.55 -59.25
N SER A 26 -43.22 17.67 -59.10
CA SER A 26 -43.99 18.27 -60.17
C SER A 26 -43.45 19.67 -60.49
N SER A 27 -43.37 19.90 -61.77
CA SER A 27 -42.90 21.08 -62.47
C SER A 27 -43.77 22.29 -62.25
N ASP A 28 -43.18 23.50 -62.19
CA ASP A 28 -43.63 24.56 -63.13
C ASP A 28 -42.52 25.61 -63.32
N ASP A 29 -42.55 26.08 -64.56
CA ASP A 29 -41.66 26.90 -65.32
C ASP A 29 -41.70 28.40 -64.91
N SER A 30 -40.55 29.05 -64.86
CA SER A 30 -40.29 30.30 -65.51
C SER A 30 -38.91 30.92 -65.20
N GLY A 31 -38.12 30.96 -66.18
CA GLY A 31 -37.06 31.84 -66.60
C GLY A 31 -36.28 32.67 -65.60
N LYS A 32 -34.97 32.43 -65.54
CA LYS A 32 -33.88 33.36 -65.91
C LYS A 32 -32.51 32.91 -65.47
N LYS A 33 -31.62 32.94 -66.45
CA LYS A 33 -30.16 33.14 -66.38
C LYS A 33 -29.34 32.24 -65.49
N GLY A 34 -28.48 31.54 -66.18
CA GLY A 34 -27.39 30.71 -65.74
C GLY A 34 -26.61 31.23 -64.51
N TRP A 35 -26.60 30.38 -63.51
CA TRP A 35 -25.58 30.33 -62.48
C TRP A 35 -24.78 29.07 -62.73
N ILE A 36 -23.49 29.26 -63.04
CA ILE A 36 -22.51 28.19 -63.06
C ILE A 36 -22.31 27.82 -61.61
N PRO A 37 -22.46 26.56 -61.16
CA PRO A 37 -22.06 26.18 -59.83
C PRO A 37 -20.55 26.38 -59.79
N ASP A 38 -20.09 27.19 -58.82
CA ASP A 38 -18.73 27.32 -58.43
C ASP A 38 -18.19 25.92 -58.18
N GLU A 39 -17.10 25.56 -58.84
CA GLU A 39 -16.34 24.35 -58.53
C GLU A 39 -16.10 24.38 -57.04
N THR A 40 -16.66 23.41 -56.32
CA THR A 40 -16.28 23.17 -54.92
C THR A 40 -14.76 23.15 -54.87
N GLU A 41 -14.17 24.14 -54.20
CA GLU A 41 -12.76 24.19 -53.88
C GLU A 41 -12.37 22.84 -53.31
N LYS A 42 -11.59 22.09 -54.07
CA LYS A 42 -10.87 20.96 -53.48
C LYS A 42 -10.03 21.54 -52.34
N PRO A 43 -10.11 20.99 -51.15
CA PRO A 43 -9.24 21.43 -50.08
C PRO A 43 -7.82 21.48 -50.61
N GLU A 44 -7.12 22.59 -50.42
CA GLU A 44 -5.69 22.70 -50.77
C GLU A 44 -4.95 21.53 -50.17
N PRO A 45 -4.06 20.86 -50.93
CA PRO A 45 -3.28 19.75 -50.41
C PRO A 45 -2.47 20.25 -49.21
N GLU A 46 -2.60 19.60 -48.08
CA GLU A 46 -1.81 19.87 -46.88
C GLU A 46 -0.32 19.89 -47.24
N PRO A 47 0.40 20.97 -46.95
CA PRO A 47 1.80 21.06 -47.30
C PRO A 47 2.60 19.91 -46.63
N ASN A 48 3.40 19.22 -47.42
CA ASN A 48 4.25 18.09 -47.01
C ASN A 48 3.56 16.74 -46.71
N LYS A 49 2.25 16.59 -46.98
CA LYS A 49 1.61 15.28 -46.88
C LYS A 49 2.16 14.32 -47.95
N PRO A 50 2.76 13.18 -47.57
CA PRO A 50 3.26 12.21 -48.56
C PRO A 50 2.11 11.58 -49.36
N ALA A 51 2.39 11.20 -50.59
CA ALA A 51 1.42 10.47 -51.41
C ALA A 51 1.21 9.07 -50.82
N LYS A 52 -0.05 8.71 -50.56
CA LYS A 52 -0.42 7.37 -50.04
C LYS A 52 -0.16 6.31 -51.10
N LYS A 53 0.58 5.24 -50.75
CA LYS A 53 0.92 4.09 -51.58
C LYS A 53 0.27 2.80 -51.06
N SER A 54 0.07 2.72 -49.75
CA SER A 54 -0.58 1.56 -49.13
C SER A 54 -2.07 1.50 -49.49
N PRO A 55 -2.61 0.29 -49.81
CA PRO A 55 -4.05 0.11 -49.97
C PRO A 55 -4.81 0.11 -48.65
N TYR A 56 -4.10 0.00 -47.51
CA TYR A 56 -4.70 -0.12 -46.21
C TYR A 56 -4.80 1.25 -45.49
N THR A 57 -5.83 1.39 -44.67
CA THR A 57 -6.13 2.58 -43.87
C THR A 57 -6.18 2.24 -42.38
N ILE A 58 -6.20 3.26 -41.53
CA ILE A 58 -6.49 3.06 -40.08
C ILE A 58 -7.88 2.45 -39.88
N SER A 59 -8.87 2.79 -40.70
CA SER A 59 -10.19 2.19 -40.64
C SER A 59 -10.16 0.67 -40.90
N ASP A 60 -9.32 0.22 -41.84
CA ASP A 60 -9.11 -1.22 -42.08
C ASP A 60 -8.48 -1.90 -40.88
N MET A 61 -7.47 -1.26 -40.26
CA MET A 61 -6.83 -1.75 -39.03
C MET A 61 -7.82 -1.92 -37.88
N ILE A 62 -8.66 -0.91 -37.61
CA ILE A 62 -9.66 -0.94 -36.55
C ILE A 62 -10.73 -2.01 -36.82
N SER A 63 -11.07 -2.25 -38.08
CA SER A 63 -12.08 -3.23 -38.49
C SER A 63 -11.53 -4.68 -38.50
N ALA A 64 -10.22 -4.86 -38.55
CA ALA A 64 -9.57 -6.16 -38.63
C ALA A 64 -9.72 -6.96 -37.32
N GLU A 65 -9.55 -8.26 -37.38
CA GLU A 65 -9.50 -9.12 -36.19
C GLU A 65 -8.20 -8.92 -35.41
N VAL A 66 -8.25 -9.17 -34.11
CA VAL A 66 -7.05 -9.20 -33.25
C VAL A 66 -6.09 -10.27 -33.76
N GLY A 67 -4.81 -9.92 -33.90
CA GLY A 67 -3.78 -10.76 -34.51
C GLY A 67 -3.57 -10.50 -36.01
N ALA A 68 -4.41 -9.71 -36.67
CA ALA A 68 -4.18 -9.30 -38.05
C ALA A 68 -2.92 -8.43 -38.15
N ARG A 69 -2.07 -8.71 -39.14
CA ARG A 69 -0.84 -7.97 -39.38
C ARG A 69 -1.00 -7.06 -40.58
N PHE A 70 -0.52 -5.84 -40.45
CA PHE A 70 -0.45 -4.84 -41.52
C PHE A 70 1.00 -4.48 -41.80
N GLU A 71 1.32 -4.26 -43.06
CA GLU A 71 2.65 -3.93 -43.54
C GLU A 71 2.65 -2.62 -44.30
N ASN A 72 3.60 -1.76 -43.96
CA ASN A 72 3.90 -0.50 -44.67
C ASN A 72 2.65 0.37 -44.92
N VAL A 73 1.80 0.51 -43.89
CA VAL A 73 0.69 1.46 -43.97
C VAL A 73 1.24 2.87 -43.81
N ASP A 74 1.17 3.66 -44.87
CA ASP A 74 1.79 4.96 -44.99
C ASP A 74 0.80 6.14 -44.88
N CYS A 75 1.33 7.35 -44.86
CA CYS A 75 0.57 8.60 -44.75
C CYS A 75 -0.22 8.74 -43.44
N LEU A 76 0.24 8.13 -42.36
CA LEU A 76 -0.37 8.27 -41.05
C LEU A 76 0.24 9.46 -40.30
N GLU A 77 -0.60 10.38 -39.83
CA GLU A 77 -0.15 11.55 -39.09
C GLU A 77 -0.13 11.28 -37.59
N VAL A 78 0.95 11.62 -36.94
CA VAL A 78 1.07 11.58 -35.47
C VAL A 78 0.32 12.77 -34.90
N ILE A 79 -0.69 12.53 -34.08
CA ILE A 79 -1.51 13.60 -33.48
C ILE A 79 -1.26 13.79 -31.97
N ALA A 80 -0.73 12.78 -31.29
CA ALA A 80 -0.32 12.87 -29.86
C ALA A 80 0.72 11.81 -29.56
N THR A 81 1.54 12.07 -28.53
CA THR A 81 2.60 11.15 -28.09
C THR A 81 2.72 11.11 -26.57
N ASN A 82 3.16 9.97 -26.04
CA ASN A 82 3.75 9.84 -24.71
C ASN A 82 5.13 9.18 -24.84
N THR A 83 5.87 8.92 -23.78
CA THR A 83 7.24 8.38 -23.88
C THR A 83 7.34 6.99 -24.52
N GLN A 84 6.24 6.24 -24.62
CA GLN A 84 6.25 4.84 -25.10
C GLN A 84 5.26 4.54 -26.23
N GLY A 85 4.53 5.52 -26.70
CA GLY A 85 3.55 5.29 -27.77
C GLY A 85 3.08 6.56 -28.46
N ILE A 86 2.40 6.37 -29.56
CA ILE A 86 1.90 7.44 -30.43
C ILE A 86 0.45 7.20 -30.80
N LEU A 87 -0.31 8.26 -30.95
CA LEU A 87 -1.64 8.24 -31.53
C LEU A 87 -1.56 8.70 -32.99
N LEU A 88 -2.08 7.88 -33.87
CA LEU A 88 -2.07 8.07 -35.32
C LEU A 88 -3.45 8.43 -35.83
N GLU A 89 -3.50 9.32 -36.82
CA GLU A 89 -4.74 9.70 -37.51
C GLU A 89 -4.58 9.55 -39.03
N GLU A 90 -5.68 9.15 -39.66
CA GLU A 90 -5.86 9.16 -41.10
C GLU A 90 -7.35 9.36 -41.42
N ASN A 91 -7.69 10.46 -42.09
CA ASN A 91 -9.07 10.76 -42.54
C ASN A 91 -10.12 10.65 -41.40
N GLY A 92 -9.78 11.14 -40.20
CA GLY A 92 -10.64 11.08 -39.01
C GLY A 92 -10.65 9.75 -38.26
N SER A 93 -10.06 8.69 -38.81
CA SER A 93 -9.84 7.42 -38.09
C SER A 93 -8.57 7.49 -37.27
N ARG A 94 -8.59 6.94 -36.04
CA ARG A 94 -7.47 7.05 -35.08
C ARG A 94 -7.12 5.70 -34.47
N ILE A 95 -5.83 5.43 -34.29
CA ILE A 95 -5.35 4.22 -33.64
C ILE A 95 -4.13 4.54 -32.78
N TYR A 96 -4.07 3.94 -31.59
CA TYR A 96 -2.88 4.04 -30.73
C TYR A 96 -1.86 2.96 -31.13
N ALA A 97 -0.59 3.34 -31.23
CA ALA A 97 0.52 2.44 -31.49
C ALA A 97 1.45 2.43 -30.27
N PHE A 98 1.47 1.30 -29.54
CA PHE A 98 2.31 1.13 -28.35
C PHE A 98 3.67 0.59 -28.74
N LYS A 99 4.70 1.44 -28.72
CA LYS A 99 6.08 1.10 -29.06
C LYS A 99 6.83 0.38 -27.91
N GLY A 100 6.50 0.69 -26.66
CA GLY A 100 7.11 0.07 -25.49
C GLY A 100 8.54 0.54 -25.20
N GLY A 101 8.95 1.68 -25.74
CA GLY A 101 10.24 2.33 -25.53
C GLY A 101 10.23 3.74 -26.06
N GLU A 102 11.23 4.55 -25.67
CA GLU A 102 11.37 5.95 -26.08
C GLU A 102 11.42 6.13 -27.60
N HIS A 103 10.97 7.27 -28.06
CA HIS A 103 10.96 7.69 -29.46
C HIS A 103 11.08 9.23 -29.56
N ASP A 104 11.43 9.69 -30.73
CA ASP A 104 11.61 11.10 -31.09
C ASP A 104 10.46 11.67 -31.97
N LEU A 105 9.38 10.91 -32.13
CA LEU A 105 8.23 11.35 -32.92
C LEU A 105 7.45 12.42 -32.18
N VAL A 106 6.98 13.41 -32.92
CA VAL A 106 6.19 14.54 -32.42
C VAL A 106 4.91 14.71 -33.23
N PRO A 107 3.87 15.36 -32.67
CA PRO A 107 2.65 15.69 -33.44
C PRO A 107 2.98 16.44 -34.72
N GLY A 108 2.31 16.08 -35.81
CA GLY A 108 2.59 16.56 -37.17
C GLY A 108 3.54 15.69 -37.98
N ASP A 109 4.21 14.69 -37.36
CA ASP A 109 5.03 13.76 -38.14
C ASP A 109 4.15 12.82 -38.95
N TYR A 110 4.49 12.63 -40.23
CA TYR A 110 3.95 11.56 -41.04
C TYR A 110 4.81 10.32 -40.92
N VAL A 111 4.17 9.17 -40.74
CA VAL A 111 4.87 7.90 -40.55
C VAL A 111 4.30 6.81 -41.44
N THR A 112 5.14 5.80 -41.68
CA THR A 112 4.74 4.50 -42.19
C THR A 112 4.84 3.48 -41.06
N VAL A 113 3.82 2.64 -40.88
CA VAL A 113 3.81 1.63 -39.80
C VAL A 113 3.58 0.22 -40.35
N SER A 114 4.23 -0.74 -39.72
CA SER A 114 3.94 -2.17 -39.84
C SER A 114 3.75 -2.73 -38.43
N GLY A 115 2.73 -3.56 -38.22
CA GLY A 115 2.49 -4.13 -36.90
C GLY A 115 1.24 -4.99 -36.85
N THR A 116 1.04 -5.62 -35.70
CA THR A 116 -0.09 -6.54 -35.45
C THR A 116 -1.12 -5.87 -34.56
N ILE A 117 -2.38 -6.07 -34.90
CA ILE A 117 -3.53 -5.55 -34.14
C ILE A 117 -3.68 -6.31 -32.82
N ALA A 118 -3.73 -5.58 -31.72
CA ALA A 118 -4.12 -6.07 -30.41
C ALA A 118 -5.36 -5.32 -29.91
N GLU A 119 -5.99 -5.83 -28.87
CA GLU A 119 -7.04 -5.14 -28.15
C GLU A 119 -6.56 -4.83 -26.73
N ARG A 120 -6.65 -3.56 -26.36
CA ARG A 120 -6.30 -3.06 -25.02
C ARG A 120 -7.28 -1.97 -24.61
N ASN A 121 -7.64 -1.96 -23.33
CA ASN A 121 -8.50 -0.90 -22.78
C ASN A 121 -9.82 -0.69 -23.56
N GLY A 122 -10.38 -1.76 -24.10
CA GLY A 122 -11.60 -1.72 -24.90
C GLY A 122 -11.45 -1.18 -26.34
N LEU A 123 -10.23 -0.88 -26.78
CA LEU A 123 -9.95 -0.39 -28.14
C LEU A 123 -8.87 -1.23 -28.82
N LYS A 124 -8.92 -1.25 -30.15
CA LYS A 124 -7.85 -1.84 -30.97
C LYS A 124 -6.66 -0.88 -31.06
N GLN A 125 -5.47 -1.47 -31.00
CA GLN A 125 -4.19 -0.77 -31.10
C GLN A 125 -3.15 -1.62 -31.83
N LEU A 126 -2.04 -1.00 -32.22
CA LEU A 126 -0.84 -1.72 -32.68
C LEU A 126 0.03 -2.09 -31.47
N ASP A 127 0.43 -3.37 -31.39
CA ASP A 127 1.24 -3.89 -30.27
C ASP A 127 2.74 -3.73 -30.54
N LYS A 128 3.52 -3.54 -29.47
CA LYS A 128 4.97 -3.35 -29.50
C LYS A 128 5.77 -4.54 -30.04
N VAL A 129 5.20 -5.75 -30.04
CA VAL A 129 5.95 -6.99 -30.29
C VAL A 129 6.62 -7.01 -31.66
N ASP A 130 5.96 -6.45 -32.66
CA ASP A 130 6.43 -6.42 -34.04
C ASP A 130 6.21 -5.06 -34.72
N LEU A 131 6.02 -4.02 -33.93
CA LEU A 131 5.74 -2.67 -34.40
C LEU A 131 7.00 -2.01 -34.99
N ILE A 132 6.91 -1.65 -36.25
CA ILE A 132 7.91 -0.87 -36.98
C ILE A 132 7.28 0.47 -37.34
N ILE A 133 7.91 1.56 -36.99
CA ILE A 133 7.47 2.93 -37.30
C ILE A 133 8.63 3.66 -37.98
N ALA A 134 8.39 4.22 -39.16
CA ALA A 134 9.35 5.00 -39.89
C ALA A 134 8.77 6.39 -40.19
N LYS A 135 9.44 7.44 -39.71
CA LYS A 135 9.11 8.84 -40.05
C LYS A 135 9.42 9.11 -41.52
N THR A 136 8.48 9.72 -42.22
CA THR A 136 8.60 10.03 -43.64
C THR A 136 8.70 11.52 -43.94
N SER A 137 7.95 12.36 -43.23
CA SER A 137 7.95 13.81 -43.34
C SER A 137 7.36 14.46 -42.09
N HIS A 138 7.23 15.79 -42.08
CA HIS A 138 6.61 16.56 -41.00
C HIS A 138 5.67 17.61 -41.57
N ASN A 139 4.54 17.81 -40.93
CA ASN A 139 3.57 18.86 -41.22
C ASN A 139 3.81 20.06 -40.30
N ASP A 140 4.53 21.09 -40.78
CA ASP A 140 4.82 22.30 -40.01
C ASP A 140 3.56 23.13 -39.68
N ALA A 141 2.45 22.86 -40.39
CA ALA A 141 1.17 23.54 -40.17
C ALA A 141 0.22 22.74 -39.25
N PHE A 142 0.66 21.61 -38.69
CA PHE A 142 -0.16 20.78 -37.78
C PHE A 142 -0.75 21.62 -36.63
N LYS A 143 -2.03 21.42 -36.40
CA LYS A 143 -2.75 22.00 -35.25
C LYS A 143 -3.71 20.96 -34.68
N GLN A 144 -3.81 20.96 -33.36
CA GLN A 144 -4.84 20.18 -32.70
C GLN A 144 -6.24 20.71 -33.06
N PRO A 145 -7.25 19.83 -33.23
CA PRO A 145 -8.63 20.26 -33.36
C PRO A 145 -9.15 20.93 -32.07
N ASP A 146 -10.33 21.51 -32.12
CA ASP A 146 -11.00 21.99 -30.92
C ASP A 146 -11.40 20.82 -30.01
N ALA A 147 -11.02 20.88 -28.74
CA ALA A 147 -11.34 19.85 -27.77
C ALA A 147 -12.77 20.00 -27.23
N THR A 148 -13.43 18.89 -26.99
CA THR A 148 -14.74 18.89 -26.33
C THR A 148 -14.54 18.89 -24.81
N THR A 149 -15.07 19.88 -24.10
CA THR A 149 -15.12 19.82 -22.62
C THR A 149 -16.13 18.75 -22.21
N VAL A 150 -15.68 17.80 -21.38
CA VAL A 150 -16.49 16.67 -20.92
C VAL A 150 -16.88 16.85 -19.46
N SER A 151 -18.16 16.62 -19.17
CA SER A 151 -18.69 16.56 -17.81
C SER A 151 -18.47 15.18 -17.19
N VAL A 152 -18.69 15.06 -15.86
CA VAL A 152 -18.70 13.75 -15.15
C VAL A 152 -19.62 12.75 -15.85
N LYS A 153 -20.81 13.19 -16.26
CA LYS A 153 -21.77 12.33 -16.99
C LYS A 153 -21.23 11.84 -18.33
N ASP A 154 -20.50 12.69 -19.05
CA ASP A 154 -19.89 12.32 -20.33
C ASP A 154 -18.75 11.32 -20.10
N ILE A 155 -17.96 11.48 -19.03
CA ILE A 155 -16.91 10.56 -18.62
C ILE A 155 -17.50 9.19 -18.26
N GLU A 156 -18.57 9.13 -17.47
CA GLU A 156 -19.26 7.88 -17.12
C GLU A 156 -19.90 7.19 -18.35
N ALA A 157 -20.37 7.97 -19.32
CA ALA A 157 -20.85 7.44 -20.59
C ALA A 157 -19.68 6.89 -21.44
N TYR A 158 -18.56 7.60 -21.47
CA TYR A 158 -17.33 7.16 -22.15
C TYR A 158 -16.83 5.82 -21.61
N MET A 159 -16.85 5.60 -20.30
CA MET A 159 -16.44 4.34 -19.70
C MET A 159 -17.22 3.11 -20.19
N LYS A 160 -18.46 3.32 -20.65
CA LYS A 160 -19.34 2.25 -21.16
C LYS A 160 -19.14 1.96 -22.66
N ALA A 161 -18.70 2.96 -23.41
CA ALA A 161 -18.47 2.90 -24.84
C ALA A 161 -17.25 3.76 -25.21
N PRO A 162 -16.03 3.28 -24.93
CA PRO A 162 -14.83 4.05 -25.20
C PRO A 162 -14.58 4.20 -26.70
N GLU A 163 -14.09 5.36 -27.07
CA GLU A 163 -13.65 5.73 -28.42
C GLU A 163 -12.42 6.63 -28.33
N VAL A 164 -11.71 6.84 -29.45
CA VAL A 164 -10.63 7.85 -29.45
C VAL A 164 -11.27 9.23 -29.60
N LYS A 165 -11.24 10.02 -28.53
CA LYS A 165 -11.91 11.33 -28.44
C LYS A 165 -10.97 12.41 -27.93
N TYR A 166 -10.93 13.56 -28.61
CA TYR A 166 -10.19 14.73 -28.15
C TYR A 166 -11.04 15.53 -27.18
N ALA A 167 -10.58 15.64 -25.94
CA ALA A 167 -11.40 16.16 -24.85
C ALA A 167 -10.61 16.99 -23.84
N THR A 168 -11.32 17.87 -23.15
CA THR A 168 -10.81 18.62 -21.99
C THR A 168 -11.58 18.22 -20.74
N PHE A 169 -10.87 17.94 -19.65
CA PHE A 169 -11.44 17.64 -18.33
C PHE A 169 -10.54 18.17 -17.21
N GLU A 170 -11.09 18.27 -16.01
CA GLU A 170 -10.37 18.76 -14.82
C GLU A 170 -10.16 17.63 -13.80
N GLY A 171 -9.11 17.76 -13.01
CA GLY A 171 -8.85 16.85 -11.90
C GLY A 171 -7.59 17.20 -11.13
N VAL A 172 -7.23 16.31 -10.21
CA VAL A 172 -6.01 16.41 -9.41
C VAL A 172 -5.04 15.32 -9.86
N ILE A 173 -3.83 15.70 -10.24
CA ILE A 173 -2.78 14.71 -10.57
C ILE A 173 -2.22 14.11 -9.30
N ILE A 174 -2.22 12.79 -9.24
CA ILE A 174 -1.63 11.97 -8.18
C ILE A 174 -0.62 11.02 -8.80
N VAL A 175 0.64 11.18 -8.43
CA VAL A 175 1.72 10.30 -8.87
C VAL A 175 1.91 9.15 -7.89
N ALA A 176 1.75 7.92 -8.38
CA ALA A 176 1.94 6.69 -7.62
C ALA A 176 3.01 5.81 -8.29
N GLY A 177 4.27 6.03 -7.95
CA GLY A 177 5.41 5.38 -8.60
C GLY A 177 5.52 5.75 -10.07
N ASN A 178 5.35 4.78 -10.96
CA ASN A 178 5.38 5.02 -12.40
C ASN A 178 4.05 5.51 -12.99
N TYR A 179 2.97 5.48 -12.22
CA TYR A 179 1.63 5.83 -12.68
C TYR A 179 1.30 7.28 -12.38
N VAL A 180 0.69 7.95 -13.33
CA VAL A 180 0.16 9.30 -13.18
C VAL A 180 -1.36 9.23 -13.31
N ASN A 181 -2.03 9.33 -12.18
CA ASN A 181 -3.49 9.27 -12.08
C ASN A 181 -4.07 10.68 -12.00
N VAL A 182 -5.27 10.86 -12.50
CA VAL A 182 -6.04 12.10 -12.36
C VAL A 182 -7.31 11.78 -11.61
N GLN A 183 -7.42 12.27 -10.40
CA GLN A 183 -8.65 12.19 -9.62
C GLN A 183 -9.65 13.23 -10.15
N ILE A 184 -10.80 12.77 -10.60
CA ILE A 184 -11.84 13.61 -11.16
C ILE A 184 -12.94 13.78 -10.10
N GLU A 185 -13.25 15.02 -9.72
CA GLU A 185 -14.27 15.30 -8.70
C GLU A 185 -15.66 14.84 -9.16
N GLY A 186 -16.43 14.24 -8.24
CA GLY A 186 -17.81 13.80 -8.48
C GLY A 186 -17.96 12.46 -9.20
N THR A 187 -16.87 11.70 -9.41
CA THR A 187 -16.93 10.36 -10.00
C THR A 187 -15.86 9.43 -9.41
N SER A 188 -16.09 8.13 -9.50
CA SER A 188 -15.09 7.09 -9.19
C SER A 188 -14.12 6.80 -10.35
N VAL A 189 -14.32 7.44 -11.50
CA VAL A 189 -13.43 7.29 -12.65
C VAL A 189 -12.13 8.01 -12.40
N ILE A 190 -11.03 7.35 -12.69
CA ILE A 190 -9.66 7.87 -12.57
C ILE A 190 -9.10 8.05 -13.98
N GLY A 191 -8.66 9.27 -14.32
CA GLY A 191 -7.86 9.48 -15.52
C GLY A 191 -6.48 8.81 -15.36
N SER A 192 -5.98 8.13 -16.37
CA SER A 192 -4.62 7.57 -16.40
C SER A 192 -3.83 8.24 -17.51
N LEU A 193 -2.73 8.92 -17.12
CA LEU A 193 -1.76 9.51 -18.03
C LEU A 193 -0.51 8.63 -18.03
N ASP A 194 -0.56 7.55 -18.79
CA ASP A 194 0.52 6.57 -18.80
C ASP A 194 1.78 7.13 -19.50
N TYR A 195 2.95 6.65 -19.05
CA TYR A 195 4.24 6.92 -19.68
C TYR A 195 4.61 8.41 -19.72
N MET A 196 4.36 9.15 -18.64
CA MET A 196 4.82 10.53 -18.46
C MET A 196 6.27 10.59 -17.99
N THR A 197 6.96 11.67 -18.36
CA THR A 197 8.34 11.93 -17.92
C THR A 197 8.42 12.19 -16.42
N ASP A 198 9.61 12.03 -15.83
CA ASP A 198 9.81 12.33 -14.41
C ASP A 198 9.68 13.83 -14.12
N ASP A 199 10.05 14.69 -15.06
CA ASP A 199 9.81 16.13 -14.96
C ASP A 199 8.32 16.45 -14.89
N PHE A 200 7.49 15.80 -15.72
CA PHE A 200 6.04 15.93 -15.66
C PHE A 200 5.49 15.51 -14.29
N LYS A 201 5.91 14.34 -13.81
CA LYS A 201 5.49 13.80 -12.50
C LYS A 201 5.85 14.75 -11.36
N THR A 202 7.09 15.26 -11.37
CA THR A 202 7.57 16.19 -10.34
C THR A 202 6.80 17.51 -10.37
N LYS A 203 6.52 18.02 -11.58
CA LYS A 203 5.88 19.33 -11.76
C LYS A 203 4.42 19.34 -11.32
N TYR A 204 3.68 18.29 -11.63
CA TYR A 204 2.23 18.30 -11.49
C TYR A 204 1.67 17.43 -10.36
N ASN A 205 2.53 16.70 -9.64
CA ASN A 205 2.04 15.88 -8.54
C ASN A 205 1.33 16.72 -7.47
N ASN A 206 0.13 16.32 -7.11
CA ASN A 206 -0.75 17.01 -6.15
C ASN A 206 -1.18 18.43 -6.62
N HIS A 207 -1.28 18.63 -7.94
CA HIS A 207 -1.83 19.87 -8.52
C HIS A 207 -3.21 19.65 -9.10
N LYS A 208 -4.09 20.65 -8.96
CA LYS A 208 -5.29 20.78 -9.77
C LYS A 208 -4.89 21.15 -11.18
N VAL A 209 -5.43 20.46 -12.16
CA VAL A 209 -5.09 20.68 -13.56
C VAL A 209 -6.33 20.65 -14.44
N THR A 210 -6.26 21.38 -15.55
CA THR A 210 -7.11 21.17 -16.71
C THR A 210 -6.29 20.44 -17.76
N ILE A 211 -6.76 19.28 -18.18
CA ILE A 211 -6.08 18.40 -19.14
C ILE A 211 -6.85 18.44 -20.45
N THR A 212 -6.15 18.77 -21.53
CA THR A 212 -6.63 18.59 -22.89
C THR A 212 -5.83 17.49 -23.55
N GLY A 213 -6.50 16.49 -24.11
CA GLY A 213 -5.82 15.33 -24.69
C GLY A 213 -6.76 14.33 -25.35
N TYR A 214 -6.18 13.29 -25.89
CA TYR A 214 -6.92 12.20 -26.51
C TYR A 214 -7.25 11.11 -25.50
N LEU A 215 -8.53 10.91 -25.22
CA LEU A 215 -9.03 9.72 -24.55
C LEU A 215 -8.88 8.53 -25.51
N PHE A 216 -8.29 7.42 -25.07
CA PHE A 216 -8.02 6.28 -25.96
C PHE A 216 -8.28 4.92 -25.31
N GLY A 217 -9.37 4.83 -24.56
CA GLY A 217 -9.84 3.59 -23.98
C GLY A 217 -10.15 3.66 -22.50
N SER A 218 -10.73 2.59 -21.99
CA SER A 218 -11.06 2.43 -20.57
C SER A 218 -10.86 0.98 -20.11
N TYR A 219 -10.46 0.81 -18.85
CA TYR A 219 -10.37 -0.48 -18.22
C TYR A 219 -10.69 -0.38 -16.72
N LYS A 220 -11.66 -1.14 -16.24
CA LYS A 220 -12.21 -1.01 -14.88
C LYS A 220 -12.71 0.41 -14.65
N ASN A 221 -12.14 1.13 -13.68
CA ASN A 221 -12.45 2.53 -13.39
C ASN A 221 -11.41 3.52 -13.97
N PHE A 222 -10.49 3.06 -14.83
CA PHE A 222 -9.49 3.91 -15.46
C PHE A 222 -9.91 4.34 -16.86
N MET A 223 -9.81 5.65 -17.11
CA MET A 223 -9.95 6.30 -18.42
C MET A 223 -8.55 6.73 -18.89
N TYR A 224 -8.07 6.17 -19.98
CA TYR A 224 -6.73 6.45 -20.49
C TYR A 224 -6.71 7.70 -21.36
N CYS A 225 -5.69 8.53 -21.16
CA CYS A 225 -5.52 9.79 -21.89
C CYS A 225 -4.06 10.03 -22.27
N VAL A 226 -3.81 10.42 -23.52
CA VAL A 226 -2.55 11.03 -23.96
C VAL A 226 -2.74 12.54 -23.94
N PRO A 227 -2.16 13.27 -22.96
CA PRO A 227 -2.33 14.70 -22.86
C PRO A 227 -1.55 15.44 -23.97
N THR A 228 -2.14 16.45 -24.54
CA THR A 228 -1.51 17.39 -25.47
C THR A 228 -1.22 18.74 -24.82
N GLU A 229 -2.03 19.07 -23.79
CA GLU A 229 -1.87 20.30 -23.01
C GLU A 229 -2.29 20.03 -21.56
N VAL A 230 -1.56 20.61 -20.61
CA VAL A 230 -1.88 20.58 -19.19
C VAL A 230 -1.75 21.98 -18.63
N THR A 231 -2.87 22.57 -18.25
CA THR A 231 -2.91 23.85 -17.54
C THR A 231 -2.84 23.59 -16.05
N ASP A 232 -1.86 24.18 -15.38
CA ASP A 232 -1.69 24.11 -13.94
C ASP A 232 -2.61 25.11 -13.24
N ASN A 233 -3.53 24.61 -12.43
CA ASN A 233 -4.48 25.42 -11.66
C ASN A 233 -4.03 25.56 -10.18
N GLY A 234 -2.77 25.18 -9.86
CA GLY A 234 -2.16 25.31 -8.55
C GLY A 234 -2.26 24.04 -7.70
N ASN A 235 -1.63 24.11 -6.53
CA ASN A 235 -1.63 22.98 -5.59
C ASN A 235 -3.06 22.58 -5.19
N PHE A 236 -3.28 21.28 -5.09
CA PHE A 236 -4.50 20.76 -4.50
C PHE A 236 -4.43 20.88 -2.98
N GLU A 237 -5.35 21.60 -2.40
CA GLU A 237 -5.57 21.60 -0.96
C GLU A 237 -6.78 20.73 -0.65
N GLU A 238 -6.55 19.64 0.08
CA GLU A 238 -7.61 18.77 0.54
C GLU A 238 -8.62 19.54 1.41
N LYS A 239 -9.89 19.42 1.07
CA LYS A 239 -10.96 20.13 1.73
C LYS A 239 -11.22 19.54 3.12
N VAL A 240 -10.89 20.28 4.16
CA VAL A 240 -11.19 19.87 5.52
C VAL A 240 -12.70 19.96 5.76
N PRO A 241 -13.36 18.89 6.24
CA PRO A 241 -14.77 18.94 6.60
C PRO A 241 -15.07 20.04 7.63
N GLU A 242 -16.20 20.73 7.44
CA GLU A 242 -16.60 21.81 8.34
C GLU A 242 -16.74 21.30 9.78
N GLY A 243 -16.22 22.08 10.75
CA GLY A 243 -16.28 21.74 12.16
C GLY A 243 -15.37 20.60 12.59
N ALA A 244 -14.41 20.19 11.76
CA ALA A 244 -13.48 19.13 12.11
C ALA A 244 -12.67 19.48 13.37
N ILE A 245 -12.77 18.64 14.37
CA ILE A 245 -11.89 18.59 15.55
C ILE A 245 -10.62 17.82 15.16
N PHE A 246 -10.80 16.68 14.52
CA PHE A 246 -9.76 15.88 13.90
C PHE A 246 -10.26 15.38 12.55
N TYR A 247 -9.41 15.45 11.53
CA TYR A 247 -9.62 14.84 10.22
C TYR A 247 -8.30 14.33 9.66
N SER A 248 -8.31 13.17 9.08
CA SER A 248 -7.20 12.62 8.29
C SER A 248 -7.72 11.66 7.24
N SER A 249 -7.36 11.91 6.00
CA SER A 249 -7.51 10.98 4.87
C SER A 249 -6.31 10.06 4.70
N PHE A 250 -5.24 10.26 5.47
CA PHE A 250 -3.94 9.60 5.33
C PHE A 250 -3.22 9.85 3.98
N ASP A 251 -3.62 10.87 3.22
CA ASP A 251 -3.24 11.11 1.82
C ASP A 251 -2.27 12.28 1.61
N LYS A 252 -1.35 12.54 2.54
CA LYS A 252 -0.32 13.58 2.36
C LYS A 252 0.58 13.28 1.15
N GLU A 253 1.03 12.03 1.05
CA GLU A 253 1.83 11.49 -0.05
C GLU A 253 1.38 10.05 -0.31
N VAL A 254 1.37 9.64 -1.57
CA VAL A 254 0.91 8.29 -1.96
C VAL A 254 1.96 7.25 -1.62
N ALA A 255 1.58 6.24 -0.82
CA ALA A 255 2.45 5.12 -0.50
C ALA A 255 2.72 4.25 -1.73
N VAL A 256 3.96 3.89 -1.96
CA VAL A 256 4.39 3.05 -3.07
C VAL A 256 4.91 1.72 -2.57
N GLN A 257 4.57 0.67 -3.29
CA GLN A 257 5.05 -0.68 -3.01
C GLN A 257 6.50 -0.84 -3.45
N ASP A 258 7.42 -1.05 -2.50
CA ASP A 258 8.84 -1.25 -2.76
C ASP A 258 9.42 -2.28 -1.78
N LYS A 259 9.74 -3.48 -2.28
CA LYS A 259 10.26 -4.57 -1.46
C LYS A 259 11.71 -4.35 -1.01
N ASP A 260 12.48 -3.70 -1.85
CA ASP A 260 13.91 -3.47 -1.57
C ASP A 260 14.08 -2.38 -0.51
N LYS A 261 13.25 -1.33 -0.58
CA LYS A 261 13.24 -0.22 0.38
C LYS A 261 12.68 -0.62 1.74
N TYR A 262 11.52 -1.26 1.77
CA TYR A 262 10.80 -1.50 3.03
C TYR A 262 11.04 -2.87 3.63
N GLN A 263 11.60 -3.82 2.87
CA GLN A 263 11.92 -5.18 3.31
C GLN A 263 10.74 -5.91 3.96
N THR A 264 9.52 -5.62 3.51
CA THR A 264 8.29 -6.29 3.95
C THR A 264 7.87 -7.34 2.93
N SER A 265 7.15 -8.37 3.34
CA SER A 265 6.77 -9.51 2.49
C SER A 265 6.03 -9.10 1.20
N LYS A 266 5.32 -7.99 1.23
CA LYS A 266 4.57 -7.43 0.10
C LYS A 266 5.15 -6.12 -0.43
N GLY A 267 6.18 -5.56 0.20
CA GLY A 267 6.81 -4.28 -0.18
C GLY A 267 6.01 -3.05 0.24
N TRP A 268 4.93 -3.18 1.03
CA TRP A 268 4.24 -2.04 1.62
C TRP A 268 4.93 -1.57 2.90
N PRO A 269 5.09 -0.25 3.12
CA PRO A 269 5.72 0.26 4.34
C PRO A 269 4.84 0.02 5.58
N TRP A 270 5.50 -0.27 6.69
CA TRP A 270 4.88 -0.08 8.00
C TRP A 270 4.71 1.42 8.27
N LEU A 271 3.81 1.78 9.18
CA LEU A 271 3.53 3.20 9.47
C LEU A 271 4.76 3.98 9.97
N ASP A 272 5.76 3.31 10.55
CA ASP A 272 7.03 3.90 10.99
C ASP A 272 8.08 4.03 9.86
N GLN A 273 7.81 3.51 8.68
CA GLN A 273 8.71 3.54 7.53
C GLN A 273 8.33 4.59 6.47
N PHE A 274 7.17 5.24 6.64
CA PHE A 274 6.65 6.19 5.67
C PHE A 274 5.74 7.21 6.35
N ASP A 275 6.17 8.46 6.44
CA ASP A 275 5.44 9.55 7.10
C ASP A 275 4.43 10.28 6.20
N GLY A 276 4.38 9.93 4.92
CA GLY A 276 3.50 10.55 3.93
C GLY A 276 2.01 10.30 4.15
N TRP A 277 1.62 9.50 5.15
CA TRP A 277 0.23 9.33 5.56
C TRP A 277 -0.25 10.37 6.58
N GLN A 278 0.67 11.12 7.21
CA GLN A 278 0.34 12.07 8.28
C GLN A 278 -0.14 13.40 7.70
N ASN A 279 -1.44 13.59 7.62
CA ASN A 279 -2.07 14.81 7.10
C ASN A 279 -3.17 15.36 8.01
N GLN A 280 -3.08 15.12 9.32
CA GLN A 280 -4.11 15.53 10.27
C GLN A 280 -4.42 17.02 10.20
N LYS A 281 -5.71 17.37 10.17
CA LYS A 281 -6.26 18.71 10.13
C LYS A 281 -7.41 18.82 11.12
N GLY A 282 -7.71 20.02 11.59
CA GLY A 282 -8.80 20.29 12.52
C GLY A 282 -8.41 21.15 13.70
N SER A 283 -9.36 21.52 14.54
CA SER A 283 -9.14 22.41 15.68
C SER A 283 -8.45 21.74 16.87
N GLY A 284 -8.46 20.41 16.95
CA GLY A 284 -7.93 19.61 18.06
C GLY A 284 -6.60 18.91 17.78
N VAL A 285 -5.87 19.26 16.70
CA VAL A 285 -4.73 18.46 16.24
C VAL A 285 -3.36 18.93 16.72
N SER A 286 -3.26 20.02 17.48
CA SER A 286 -1.98 20.65 17.84
C SER A 286 -1.00 19.73 18.56
N ASN A 287 -1.50 18.78 19.34
CA ASN A 287 -0.72 17.85 20.15
C ASN A 287 -0.82 16.38 19.67
N VAL A 288 -1.47 16.14 18.54
CA VAL A 288 -1.73 14.78 18.06
C VAL A 288 -0.43 14.04 17.78
N THR A 289 -0.35 12.84 18.32
CA THR A 289 0.67 11.84 18.05
C THR A 289 -0.01 10.51 17.72
N TYR A 290 0.78 9.51 17.34
CA TYR A 290 0.25 8.21 16.92
C TYR A 290 1.04 7.07 17.55
N SER A 291 0.34 5.97 17.88
CA SER A 291 0.96 4.70 18.18
C SER A 291 0.28 3.57 17.41
N TYR A 292 1.01 2.54 17.07
CA TYR A 292 0.53 1.47 16.22
C TYR A 292 1.34 0.18 16.41
N ALA A 293 0.72 -0.94 16.09
CA ALA A 293 1.39 -2.22 15.94
C ALA A 293 0.74 -3.03 14.82
N GLN A 294 1.54 -3.77 14.05
CA GLN A 294 1.09 -4.63 12.96
C GLN A 294 0.20 -3.89 11.93
N ALA A 295 0.47 -2.59 11.70
CA ALA A 295 -0.26 -1.73 10.79
C ALA A 295 0.65 -1.17 9.71
N SER A 296 0.22 -1.24 8.44
CA SER A 296 0.94 -0.75 7.26
C SER A 296 0.08 0.22 6.47
N ILE A 297 0.72 1.12 5.73
CA ILE A 297 0.01 2.02 4.80
C ILE A 297 0.01 1.40 3.40
N ARG A 298 -1.13 1.46 2.71
CA ARG A 298 -1.32 0.83 1.39
C ARG A 298 -2.23 1.66 0.52
N THR A 299 -2.08 1.50 -0.80
CA THR A 299 -2.95 2.13 -1.82
C THR A 299 -3.84 1.13 -2.57
N ASN A 300 -3.62 -0.17 -2.38
CA ASN A 300 -4.49 -1.17 -2.97
C ASN A 300 -5.83 -1.26 -2.22
N GLN A 301 -6.93 -1.59 -2.92
CA GLN A 301 -8.28 -1.58 -2.39
C GLN A 301 -8.71 -0.18 -1.92
N SER A 302 -8.68 0.79 -2.84
CA SER A 302 -9.05 2.18 -2.58
C SER A 302 -10.43 2.32 -1.92
N SER A 303 -10.58 3.30 -1.03
CA SER A 303 -11.88 3.71 -0.47
C SER A 303 -12.72 4.48 -1.49
N LYS A 304 -12.15 4.83 -2.64
CA LYS A 304 -12.83 5.44 -3.79
C LYS A 304 -12.97 4.43 -4.92
N GLY A 305 -14.17 4.27 -5.47
CA GLY A 305 -14.43 3.38 -6.60
C GLY A 305 -15.53 2.35 -6.35
N ASP A 306 -15.57 1.30 -7.16
CA ASP A 306 -16.68 0.34 -7.24
C ASP A 306 -16.96 -0.44 -5.95
N LEU A 307 -15.97 -0.58 -5.09
CA LEU A 307 -16.10 -1.25 -3.79
C LEU A 307 -16.43 -0.28 -2.65
N SER A 308 -16.65 0.99 -2.93
CA SER A 308 -17.01 1.98 -1.93
C SER A 308 -18.51 2.26 -1.90
N SER A 309 -19.08 2.40 -0.70
CA SER A 309 -20.43 2.86 -0.45
C SER A 309 -20.49 4.33 -0.02
N TYR A 310 -19.36 5.02 0.03
CA TYR A 310 -19.24 6.44 0.34
C TYR A 310 -18.17 7.09 -0.56
N ASP A 311 -18.11 8.41 -0.60
CA ASP A 311 -17.10 9.14 -1.34
C ASP A 311 -15.83 9.27 -0.49
N GLY A 312 -14.98 8.23 -0.55
CA GLY A 312 -13.71 8.18 0.17
C GLY A 312 -12.61 8.97 -0.51
N SER A 313 -11.57 9.32 0.22
CA SER A 313 -10.38 10.04 -0.30
C SER A 313 -9.60 9.22 -1.33
N GLY A 314 -9.41 7.95 -1.05
CA GLY A 314 -9.10 6.91 -2.02
C GLY A 314 -7.65 6.55 -2.26
N ASN A 315 -6.66 7.31 -1.85
CA ASN A 315 -5.26 6.93 -2.11
C ASN A 315 -4.73 5.93 -1.06
N ASN A 316 -4.37 6.42 0.10
CA ASN A 316 -3.84 5.57 1.15
C ASN A 316 -4.96 5.00 2.03
N ASN A 317 -4.68 3.89 2.65
CA ASN A 317 -5.48 3.37 3.74
C ASN A 317 -4.57 2.63 4.73
N ILE A 318 -4.90 2.66 6.00
CA ILE A 318 -4.22 1.87 7.02
C ILE A 318 -4.73 0.44 6.94
N PHE A 319 -3.82 -0.49 6.72
CA PHE A 319 -4.08 -1.92 6.66
C PHE A 319 -3.64 -2.59 7.95
N PHE A 320 -4.57 -3.26 8.60
CA PHE A 320 -4.37 -4.08 9.79
C PHE A 320 -4.29 -5.54 9.39
N GLY A 321 -3.26 -6.23 9.80
CA GLY A 321 -3.17 -7.65 9.54
C GLY A 321 -1.74 -8.14 9.37
N GLY A 322 -1.62 -9.45 9.31
CA GLY A 322 -0.35 -10.14 9.09
C GLY A 322 0.10 -11.03 10.24
N SER A 323 -0.37 -10.79 11.47
CA SER A 323 -0.12 -11.72 12.58
C SER A 323 -1.35 -12.59 12.86
N THR A 324 -1.13 -13.88 13.03
CA THR A 324 -2.16 -14.81 13.52
C THR A 324 -2.22 -14.85 15.05
N GLU A 325 -1.22 -14.27 15.71
CA GLU A 325 -1.03 -14.36 17.16
C GLU A 325 -1.32 -13.05 17.89
N GLN A 326 -1.19 -11.90 17.21
CA GLN A 326 -1.30 -10.59 17.83
C GLN A 326 -2.33 -9.72 17.11
N ALA A 327 -3.11 -8.98 17.90
CA ALA A 327 -3.98 -7.94 17.37
C ALA A 327 -3.15 -6.78 16.78
N ALA A 328 -3.65 -6.25 15.66
CA ALA A 328 -3.11 -5.03 15.08
C ALA A 328 -3.86 -3.82 15.62
N TYR A 329 -3.18 -2.69 15.84
CA TYR A 329 -3.86 -1.46 16.25
C TYR A 329 -3.24 -0.20 15.65
N PHE A 330 -4.06 0.83 15.61
CA PHE A 330 -3.68 2.22 15.31
C PHE A 330 -4.38 3.14 16.30
N THR A 331 -3.63 4.02 16.96
CA THR A 331 -4.14 4.97 17.93
C THR A 331 -3.85 6.40 17.48
N ILE A 332 -4.90 7.22 17.47
CA ILE A 332 -4.77 8.67 17.39
C ILE A 332 -4.75 9.19 18.81
N GLU A 333 -3.67 9.85 19.19
CA GLU A 333 -3.39 10.24 20.56
C GLU A 333 -3.50 11.75 20.72
N LYS A 334 -3.97 12.19 21.89
CA LYS A 334 -3.95 13.58 22.34
C LYS A 334 -4.74 14.54 21.44
N ILE A 335 -5.92 14.13 20.99
CA ILE A 335 -6.84 15.06 20.32
C ILE A 335 -7.40 16.01 21.39
N ASP A 336 -7.24 17.31 21.20
CA ASP A 336 -7.89 18.32 22.07
C ASP A 336 -9.37 18.39 21.72
N VAL A 337 -10.26 18.11 22.68
CA VAL A 337 -11.71 18.07 22.45
C VAL A 337 -12.41 19.24 23.16
N PRO A 338 -13.11 20.10 22.39
CA PRO A 338 -13.82 21.26 22.95
C PRO A 338 -15.20 20.90 23.53
N SER A 339 -15.72 19.71 23.23
CA SER A 339 -17.05 19.25 23.59
C SER A 339 -17.04 17.82 24.07
N GLU A 340 -17.95 17.48 24.99
CA GLU A 340 -18.16 16.13 25.46
C GLU A 340 -19.02 15.32 24.47
N ASN A 341 -19.90 16.00 23.71
CA ASN A 341 -20.76 15.37 22.72
C ASN A 341 -20.10 15.38 21.34
N LEU A 342 -19.76 14.22 20.84
CA LEU A 342 -18.96 14.06 19.65
C LEU A 342 -19.59 13.04 18.67
N ARG A 343 -19.22 13.19 17.41
CA ARG A 343 -19.45 12.19 16.36
C ARG A 343 -18.11 11.83 15.72
N LEU A 344 -17.83 10.54 15.70
CA LEU A 344 -16.74 9.93 14.95
C LEU A 344 -17.30 9.33 13.66
N SER A 345 -16.65 9.57 12.53
CA SER A 345 -16.87 8.82 11.30
C SER A 345 -15.54 8.34 10.73
N PHE A 346 -15.55 7.19 10.07
CA PHE A 346 -14.37 6.62 9.46
C PHE A 346 -14.74 5.61 8.37
N GLY A 347 -13.92 5.52 7.32
CA GLY A 347 -14.00 4.46 6.34
C GLY A 347 -13.49 3.15 6.92
N ALA A 348 -14.25 2.07 6.78
CA ALA A 348 -13.84 0.74 7.20
C ALA A 348 -14.12 -0.31 6.13
N GLN A 349 -13.17 -1.22 5.92
CA GLN A 349 -13.31 -2.36 5.02
C GLN A 349 -12.79 -3.63 5.70
N ARG A 350 -13.49 -4.75 5.51
CA ARG A 350 -12.91 -6.06 5.75
C ARG A 350 -12.37 -6.60 4.43
N TYR A 351 -11.07 -6.83 4.38
CA TYR A 351 -10.45 -7.48 3.23
C TYR A 351 -10.73 -8.98 3.26
N ALA A 352 -11.33 -9.49 2.19
CA ALA A 352 -11.53 -10.91 1.99
C ALA A 352 -10.90 -11.32 0.66
N GLN A 353 -9.98 -12.25 0.71
CA GLN A 353 -9.45 -12.84 -0.52
C GLN A 353 -10.34 -14.04 -0.89
N GLY A 354 -11.21 -13.85 -1.90
CA GLY A 354 -11.92 -14.95 -2.55
C GLY A 354 -13.19 -15.47 -1.88
N ALA A 355 -13.66 -14.91 -0.77
CA ALA A 355 -14.94 -15.23 -0.16
C ALA A 355 -15.62 -13.96 0.36
N ALA A 356 -16.94 -13.87 0.22
CA ALA A 356 -17.72 -12.88 0.92
C ALA A 356 -17.53 -13.11 2.44
N ASN A 357 -16.94 -12.15 3.11
CA ASN A 357 -16.85 -12.15 4.56
C ASN A 357 -17.62 -10.96 5.08
N ASP A 358 -18.58 -11.24 5.95
CA ASP A 358 -19.29 -10.19 6.67
C ASP A 358 -18.30 -9.38 7.49
N PHE A 359 -18.51 -8.07 7.52
CA PHE A 359 -17.76 -7.21 8.41
C PHE A 359 -18.23 -7.46 9.85
N LEU A 360 -17.34 -8.03 10.67
CA LEU A 360 -17.63 -8.29 12.08
C LEU A 360 -17.07 -7.14 12.92
N LYS A 361 -17.95 -6.34 13.53
CA LYS A 361 -17.57 -5.25 14.45
C LYS A 361 -16.75 -5.74 15.64
N SER A 362 -16.97 -6.98 16.07
CA SER A 362 -16.16 -7.65 17.10
C SER A 362 -14.71 -7.90 16.69
N ASP A 363 -14.42 -7.96 15.39
CA ASP A 363 -13.08 -8.14 14.84
C ASP A 363 -12.37 -6.80 14.57
N PHE A 364 -13.11 -5.69 14.51
CA PHE A 364 -12.56 -4.34 14.34
C PHE A 364 -13.22 -3.39 15.34
N GLN A 365 -12.55 -3.15 16.45
CA GLN A 365 -13.07 -2.42 17.59
C GLN A 365 -12.51 -1.02 17.70
N VAL A 366 -13.31 -0.09 18.20
CA VAL A 366 -12.90 1.28 18.52
C VAL A 366 -13.05 1.48 20.03
N THR A 367 -11.95 1.83 20.69
CA THR A 367 -11.91 2.15 22.13
C THR A 367 -11.38 3.55 22.34
N MET A 368 -11.75 4.17 23.46
CA MET A 368 -11.41 5.55 23.78
C MET A 368 -10.75 5.66 25.14
N SER A 369 -9.90 6.67 25.31
CA SER A 369 -9.22 6.98 26.56
C SER A 369 -9.02 8.48 26.71
N ALA A 370 -8.93 8.98 27.94
CA ALA A 370 -8.56 10.36 28.24
C ALA A 370 -7.05 10.53 28.47
N ASP A 371 -6.30 9.45 28.73
CA ASP A 371 -4.91 9.48 29.15
C ASP A 371 -3.99 8.50 28.38
N GLY A 372 -4.58 7.69 27.48
CA GLY A 372 -3.88 6.65 26.73
C GLY A 372 -3.54 5.40 27.53
N LYS A 373 -3.90 5.34 28.82
CA LYS A 373 -3.61 4.21 29.71
C LYS A 373 -4.85 3.39 30.00
N VAL A 374 -5.93 4.06 30.30
CA VAL A 374 -7.20 3.43 30.68
C VAL A 374 -8.21 3.60 29.56
N TRP A 375 -8.67 2.48 29.04
CA TRP A 375 -9.49 2.43 27.84
C TRP A 375 -10.96 2.07 28.18
N SER A 376 -11.88 2.63 27.42
CA SER A 376 -13.29 2.27 27.47
C SER A 376 -13.50 0.84 26.93
N PRO A 377 -14.64 0.21 27.23
CA PRO A 377 -15.18 -0.83 26.35
C PRO A 377 -15.25 -0.33 24.90
N ALA A 378 -15.29 -1.26 23.93
CA ALA A 378 -15.49 -0.91 22.53
C ALA A 378 -16.80 -0.12 22.36
N ILE A 379 -16.73 1.01 21.64
CA ILE A 379 -17.92 1.76 21.29
C ILE A 379 -18.62 1.12 20.11
N GLU A 380 -19.95 1.24 20.07
CA GLU A 380 -20.74 0.84 18.92
C GLU A 380 -20.69 1.89 17.81
N TYR A 381 -20.68 1.43 16.58
CA TYR A 381 -20.75 2.26 15.37
C TYR A 381 -21.69 1.63 14.34
N ASP A 382 -22.21 2.42 13.41
CA ASP A 382 -23.17 1.99 12.40
C ASP A 382 -22.70 2.30 10.98
N PHE A 383 -23.05 1.42 10.04
CA PHE A 383 -22.76 1.59 8.61
C PHE A 383 -23.97 2.08 7.80
N GLY A 384 -25.05 2.51 8.45
CA GLY A 384 -26.25 2.99 7.74
C GLY A 384 -26.98 1.94 6.92
N GLY A 385 -26.86 0.66 7.25
CA GLY A 385 -27.53 -0.45 6.56
C GLY A 385 -26.89 -0.85 5.21
N VAL A 386 -25.65 -0.45 4.96
CA VAL A 386 -24.91 -0.85 3.75
C VAL A 386 -24.53 -2.33 3.82
N GLU A 387 -24.96 -3.09 2.82
CA GLU A 387 -24.61 -4.51 2.69
C GLU A 387 -23.22 -4.72 2.11
N ASP A 388 -22.57 -5.87 2.44
CA ASP A 388 -21.31 -6.28 1.82
C ASP A 388 -21.50 -6.68 0.36
N LYS A 389 -20.56 -6.25 -0.46
CA LYS A 389 -20.37 -6.76 -1.81
C LYS A 389 -19.36 -7.93 -1.79
N LYS A 390 -19.30 -8.65 -2.90
CA LYS A 390 -18.53 -9.90 -3.05
C LYS A 390 -17.07 -9.86 -2.55
N ASP A 391 -16.38 -8.74 -2.68
CA ASP A 391 -14.95 -8.61 -2.36
C ASP A 391 -14.67 -7.67 -1.17
N GLY A 392 -15.66 -7.45 -0.35
CA GLY A 392 -15.61 -6.51 0.78
C GLY A 392 -15.88 -5.07 0.35
N THR A 393 -16.89 -4.46 0.92
CA THR A 393 -17.29 -3.09 0.62
C THR A 393 -16.68 -2.13 1.63
N TRP A 394 -16.10 -1.04 1.15
CA TRP A 394 -15.82 0.11 1.99
C TRP A 394 -17.11 0.73 2.48
N ARG A 395 -17.21 0.97 3.77
CA ARG A 395 -18.38 1.53 4.44
C ARG A 395 -17.97 2.71 5.30
N LEU A 396 -18.80 3.73 5.32
CA LEU A 396 -18.65 4.81 6.28
C LEU A 396 -19.26 4.39 7.61
N ALA A 397 -18.43 4.16 8.59
CA ALA A 397 -18.84 3.92 9.98
C ALA A 397 -19.12 5.26 10.65
N THR A 398 -20.18 5.33 11.47
CA THR A 398 -20.51 6.50 12.29
C THR A 398 -20.81 6.10 13.73
N ALA A 399 -20.36 6.88 14.69
CA ALA A 399 -20.62 6.70 16.10
C ALA A 399 -20.90 8.05 16.77
N ASP A 400 -22.08 8.19 17.36
CA ASP A 400 -22.41 9.32 18.23
C ASP A 400 -22.18 8.91 19.69
N PHE A 401 -21.42 9.70 20.45
CA PHE A 401 -21.07 9.39 21.81
C PHE A 401 -20.92 10.61 22.70
N THR A 402 -20.97 10.38 24.02
CA THR A 402 -20.78 11.41 25.06
C THR A 402 -19.63 10.98 25.96
N LEU A 403 -18.59 11.80 26.03
CA LEU A 403 -17.46 11.61 26.93
C LEU A 403 -17.83 11.95 28.38
N PRO A 404 -17.11 11.41 29.37
CA PRO A 404 -17.21 11.84 30.75
C PRO A 404 -17.00 13.36 30.88
N ALA A 405 -17.75 13.98 31.77
CA ALA A 405 -17.68 15.43 32.02
C ALA A 405 -16.26 15.89 32.30
N GLY A 406 -15.85 17.00 31.67
CA GLY A 406 -14.53 17.61 31.87
C GLY A 406 -13.40 16.95 31.06
N THR A 407 -13.67 15.97 30.22
CA THR A 407 -12.66 15.40 29.30
C THR A 407 -12.16 16.51 28.37
N LYS A 408 -10.85 16.72 28.32
CA LYS A 408 -10.18 17.73 27.47
C LYS A 408 -9.34 17.11 26.37
N THR A 409 -8.86 15.90 26.61
CA THR A 409 -7.98 15.16 25.70
C THR A 409 -8.60 13.80 25.41
N LEU A 410 -8.56 13.40 24.13
CA LEU A 410 -9.11 12.13 23.67
C LEU A 410 -8.04 11.33 22.92
N TYR A 411 -7.99 10.06 23.23
CA TYR A 411 -7.27 9.04 22.48
C TYR A 411 -8.30 8.10 21.84
N ILE A 412 -8.15 7.80 20.56
CA ILE A 412 -9.02 6.88 19.83
C ILE A 412 -8.16 5.74 19.29
N LYS A 413 -8.47 4.51 19.68
CA LYS A 413 -7.75 3.31 19.22
C LYS A 413 -8.65 2.43 18.38
N PHE A 414 -8.21 2.15 17.18
CA PHE A 414 -8.76 1.14 16.28
C PHE A 414 -7.96 -0.14 16.45
N THR A 415 -8.63 -1.25 16.73
CA THR A 415 -7.98 -2.55 16.97
C THR A 415 -8.61 -3.60 16.07
N ALA A 416 -7.80 -4.26 15.24
CA ALA A 416 -8.20 -5.44 14.50
C ALA A 416 -7.73 -6.69 15.25
N LYS A 417 -8.65 -7.63 15.45
CA LYS A 417 -8.37 -8.91 16.10
C LYS A 417 -7.30 -9.69 15.34
N ALA A 418 -6.49 -10.48 16.04
CA ALA A 418 -5.53 -11.39 15.43
C ALA A 418 -6.20 -12.25 14.35
N ALA A 419 -5.49 -12.48 13.24
CA ALA A 419 -5.95 -13.16 12.04
C ALA A 419 -7.11 -12.49 11.28
N SER A 420 -7.66 -11.37 11.74
CA SER A 420 -8.59 -10.57 10.95
C SER A 420 -7.84 -9.54 10.10
N VAL A 421 -8.38 -9.25 8.91
CA VAL A 421 -7.77 -8.31 7.97
C VAL A 421 -8.75 -7.19 7.72
N ASN A 422 -8.45 -6.01 8.27
CA ASN A 422 -9.30 -4.83 8.17
C ASN A 422 -8.49 -3.64 7.61
N ARG A 423 -9.21 -2.62 7.17
CA ARG A 423 -8.65 -1.35 6.71
C ARG A 423 -9.40 -0.18 7.31
N LEU A 424 -8.71 0.91 7.47
CA LEU A 424 -9.20 2.19 7.99
C LEU A 424 -8.83 3.30 7.03
N ASP A 425 -9.77 4.22 6.81
CA ASP A 425 -9.57 5.42 6.01
C ASP A 425 -10.45 6.58 6.52
N ASP A 426 -10.19 7.81 6.09
CA ASP A 426 -11.07 8.99 6.26
C ASP A 426 -11.59 9.20 7.69
N VAL A 427 -10.71 9.26 8.67
CA VAL A 427 -11.12 9.47 10.06
C VAL A 427 -11.50 10.93 10.31
N LEU A 428 -12.73 11.16 10.74
CA LEU A 428 -13.28 12.47 11.06
C LEU A 428 -13.93 12.47 12.46
N LEU A 429 -13.52 13.42 13.30
CA LEU A 429 -14.16 13.71 14.57
C LEU A 429 -14.72 15.13 14.54
N VAL A 430 -15.99 15.28 14.84
CA VAL A 430 -16.68 16.58 14.93
C VAL A 430 -17.49 16.68 16.22
N ALA A 431 -17.93 17.90 16.59
CA ALA A 431 -18.95 18.06 17.61
C ALA A 431 -20.24 17.35 17.17
N GLY A 432 -20.88 16.64 18.06
CA GLY A 432 -22.08 15.85 17.84
C GLY A 432 -23.23 16.20 18.77
N LYS A 433 -24.33 15.44 18.66
CA LYS A 433 -25.49 15.60 19.53
C LYS A 433 -25.35 14.79 20.84
N GLY A 434 -24.26 14.03 20.97
CA GLY A 434 -24.11 13.01 21.99
C GLY A 434 -24.83 11.71 21.63
N GLY A 435 -24.57 10.66 22.39
CA GLY A 435 -25.10 9.32 22.11
C GLY A 435 -24.71 8.35 23.22
N GLN A 436 -24.15 7.19 22.85
CA GLN A 436 -23.67 6.22 23.82
C GLN A 436 -22.68 6.86 24.81
N LYS A 437 -22.83 6.58 26.09
CA LYS A 437 -21.91 7.10 27.11
C LYS A 437 -20.60 6.32 27.05
N VAL A 438 -19.50 7.05 26.93
CA VAL A 438 -18.15 6.48 27.06
C VAL A 438 -17.81 6.43 28.55
N GLU A 439 -17.46 5.26 29.04
CA GLU A 439 -16.96 5.08 30.40
C GLU A 439 -15.49 4.66 30.30
N PHE A 440 -14.58 5.54 30.73
CA PHE A 440 -13.20 5.14 30.84
C PHE A 440 -13.06 4.14 31.99
N GLY A 441 -12.36 3.03 31.76
CA GLY A 441 -12.12 2.02 32.80
C GLY A 441 -11.38 2.63 33.99
N LYS A 442 -11.22 1.86 35.04
CA LYS A 442 -10.35 2.25 36.17
C LYS A 442 -8.93 1.81 35.87
N GLU A 443 -7.94 2.65 36.21
CA GLU A 443 -6.54 2.26 36.10
C GLU A 443 -6.31 0.97 36.90
N VAL A 444 -5.94 -0.09 36.21
CA VAL A 444 -5.53 -1.32 36.88
C VAL A 444 -4.06 -1.12 37.26
N VAL A 445 -3.82 -0.78 38.51
CA VAL A 445 -2.46 -0.70 39.03
C VAL A 445 -1.89 -2.11 39.12
N ILE A 446 -0.99 -2.45 38.20
CA ILE A 446 -0.24 -3.70 38.27
C ILE A 446 0.88 -3.53 39.32
N PRO A 447 0.87 -4.27 40.44
CA PRO A 447 1.91 -4.17 41.42
C PRO A 447 3.24 -4.68 40.87
N VAL A 448 4.33 -4.08 41.32
CA VAL A 448 5.68 -4.59 40.99
C VAL A 448 5.87 -5.97 41.64
N SER A 449 6.19 -6.94 40.80
CA SER A 449 6.44 -8.32 41.19
C SER A 449 7.93 -8.63 41.16
N LYS A 450 8.38 -9.57 41.98
CA LYS A 450 9.74 -10.11 41.86
C LYS A 450 9.86 -10.95 40.59
N ILE A 451 10.99 -10.85 39.90
CA ILE A 451 11.24 -11.62 38.68
C ILE A 451 11.09 -13.13 38.94
N ALA A 452 11.57 -13.64 40.09
CA ALA A 452 11.42 -15.04 40.44
C ALA A 452 9.95 -15.52 40.54
N ASP A 453 9.03 -14.64 40.90
CA ASP A 453 7.60 -14.95 40.99
C ASP A 453 6.97 -14.91 39.59
N VAL A 454 7.35 -13.94 38.77
CA VAL A 454 6.90 -13.85 37.37
C VAL A 454 7.31 -15.05 36.52
N VAL A 455 8.55 -15.52 36.68
CA VAL A 455 9.08 -16.70 35.95
C VAL A 455 8.31 -17.98 36.29
N LYS A 456 7.71 -18.08 37.47
CA LYS A 456 6.89 -19.22 37.93
C LYS A 456 5.39 -18.98 37.74
N GLY A 457 5.01 -17.75 37.36
CA GLY A 457 3.62 -17.34 37.24
C GLY A 457 2.95 -17.88 35.97
N GLU A 458 1.67 -17.57 35.85
CA GLU A 458 0.85 -17.91 34.68
C GLU A 458 1.31 -17.12 33.46
N THR A 459 1.33 -17.75 32.30
CA THR A 459 1.57 -17.09 31.01
C THR A 459 0.34 -16.29 30.56
N ASP A 460 0.56 -15.34 29.63
CA ASP A 460 -0.45 -14.40 29.12
C ASP A 460 -1.06 -13.45 30.14
N LYS A 461 -0.59 -13.51 31.39
CA LYS A 461 -0.94 -12.56 32.45
C LYS A 461 0.01 -11.35 32.40
N ILE A 462 -0.56 -10.18 32.66
CA ILE A 462 0.21 -8.92 32.74
C ILE A 462 0.93 -8.85 34.08
N TYR A 463 2.24 -8.67 34.03
CA TYR A 463 3.10 -8.43 35.18
C TYR A 463 3.85 -7.11 35.02
N LYS A 464 4.33 -6.59 36.15
CA LYS A 464 5.25 -5.47 36.20
C LYS A 464 6.49 -5.87 37.02
N VAL A 465 7.68 -5.67 36.47
CA VAL A 465 8.94 -5.87 37.18
C VAL A 465 9.82 -4.64 37.08
N GLU A 466 10.69 -4.46 38.06
CA GLU A 466 11.75 -3.46 38.06
C GLU A 466 13.11 -4.16 38.14
N GLY A 467 14.10 -3.65 37.40
CA GLY A 467 15.43 -4.22 37.44
C GLY A 467 16.41 -3.49 36.55
N VAL A 468 17.60 -4.05 36.41
CA VAL A 468 18.69 -3.50 35.59
C VAL A 468 18.90 -4.37 34.34
N ILE A 469 19.11 -3.74 33.21
CA ILE A 469 19.46 -4.45 31.98
C ILE A 469 20.92 -4.93 32.07
N ILE A 470 21.11 -6.24 32.04
CA ILE A 470 22.44 -6.88 32.18
C ILE A 470 23.06 -7.36 30.88
N ALA A 471 22.24 -7.60 29.84
CA ALA A 471 22.68 -7.98 28.49
C ALA A 471 21.63 -7.61 27.47
N THR A 472 22.05 -7.40 26.20
CA THR A 472 21.15 -7.04 25.08
C THR A 472 21.52 -7.80 23.81
N HIS A 473 20.52 -8.05 22.95
CA HIS A 473 20.66 -8.43 21.55
C HIS A 473 19.67 -7.61 20.68
N THR A 474 19.68 -7.72 19.37
CA THR A 474 18.88 -6.84 18.49
C THR A 474 17.36 -6.95 18.68
N LYS A 475 16.88 -8.05 19.28
CA LYS A 475 15.44 -8.29 19.50
C LYS A 475 15.06 -8.46 20.98
N GLY A 476 15.86 -7.97 21.92
CA GLY A 476 15.53 -8.04 23.34
C GLY A 476 16.70 -7.82 24.28
N PHE A 477 16.40 -7.93 25.57
CA PHE A 477 17.37 -7.70 26.65
C PHE A 477 17.00 -8.50 27.90
N LEU A 478 18.00 -8.76 28.74
CA LEU A 478 17.81 -9.40 30.04
C LEU A 478 17.67 -8.35 31.13
N VAL A 479 16.61 -8.45 31.91
CA VAL A 479 16.39 -7.66 33.12
C VAL A 479 16.69 -8.51 34.33
N LYS A 480 17.45 -7.98 35.30
CA LYS A 480 17.80 -8.61 36.54
C LYS A 480 17.33 -7.79 37.72
N ASP A 481 16.71 -8.43 38.71
CA ASP A 481 16.49 -7.93 40.06
C ASP A 481 17.25 -8.82 41.08
N ASP A 482 17.03 -8.59 42.35
CA ASP A 482 17.64 -9.39 43.44
C ASP A 482 17.10 -10.84 43.46
N SER A 483 15.99 -11.13 42.82
CA SER A 483 15.32 -12.43 42.83
C SER A 483 15.62 -13.31 41.64
N GLY A 484 15.99 -12.71 40.48
CA GLY A 484 16.18 -13.48 39.27
C GLY A 484 16.50 -12.65 38.02
N ILE A 485 16.44 -13.35 36.88
CA ILE A 485 16.66 -12.75 35.54
C ILE A 485 15.51 -13.17 34.64
N ILE A 486 15.01 -12.24 33.84
CA ILE A 486 13.98 -12.49 32.84
C ILE A 486 14.34 -11.85 31.49
N LEU A 487 14.03 -12.53 30.40
CA LEU A 487 14.16 -11.99 29.04
C LEU A 487 12.94 -11.10 28.72
N THR A 488 13.19 -9.95 28.16
CA THR A 488 12.17 -9.11 27.50
C THR A 488 12.42 -9.15 26.00
N PHE A 489 11.51 -9.79 25.27
CA PHE A 489 11.57 -9.83 23.82
C PHE A 489 10.90 -8.56 23.25
N LYS A 490 11.69 -7.71 22.62
CA LYS A 490 11.25 -6.43 22.04
C LYS A 490 12.14 -6.06 20.87
N LYS A 491 11.60 -6.10 19.66
CA LYS A 491 12.31 -5.65 18.46
C LYS A 491 12.57 -4.15 18.54
N LYS A 492 13.70 -3.70 17.98
CA LYS A 492 14.07 -2.28 17.93
C LYS A 492 13.94 -1.56 19.28
N HIS A 493 14.30 -2.23 20.37
CA HIS A 493 14.07 -1.72 21.74
C HIS A 493 14.90 -0.47 22.09
N GLY A 494 16.05 -0.25 21.46
CA GLY A 494 16.92 0.91 21.73
C GLY A 494 17.44 0.99 23.17
N ARG A 495 17.50 -0.14 23.88
CA ARG A 495 17.94 -0.23 25.28
C ARG A 495 19.40 -0.62 25.38
N SER A 496 20.05 -0.16 26.46
CA SER A 496 21.47 -0.38 26.74
C SER A 496 21.68 -1.09 28.07
N VAL A 497 22.79 -1.84 28.16
CA VAL A 497 23.23 -2.43 29.45
C VAL A 497 23.45 -1.34 30.48
N GLY A 498 22.98 -1.57 31.69
CA GLY A 498 23.06 -0.62 32.80
C GLY A 498 21.83 0.28 32.97
N GLU A 499 20.88 0.29 32.03
CA GLU A 499 19.63 1.00 32.26
C GLU A 499 18.79 0.30 33.35
N LYS A 500 18.30 1.11 34.33
CA LYS A 500 17.26 0.69 35.27
C LYS A 500 15.92 0.83 34.57
N VAL A 501 15.15 -0.23 34.54
CA VAL A 501 13.87 -0.24 33.81
C VAL A 501 12.75 -0.81 34.63
N THR A 502 11.54 -0.28 34.37
CA THR A 502 10.28 -0.96 34.66
C THR A 502 9.78 -1.59 33.36
N VAL A 503 9.51 -2.90 33.40
CA VAL A 503 8.89 -3.64 32.30
C VAL A 503 7.51 -4.08 32.74
N GLU A 504 6.47 -3.73 31.95
CA GLU A 504 5.08 -4.10 32.21
C GLU A 504 4.47 -4.70 30.94
N GLY A 505 3.87 -5.87 31.05
CA GLY A 505 3.22 -6.53 29.92
C GLY A 505 2.93 -8.01 30.15
N PRO A 506 2.35 -8.67 29.13
CA PRO A 506 2.09 -10.09 29.20
C PRO A 506 3.37 -10.91 29.07
N THR A 507 3.39 -12.04 29.74
CA THR A 507 4.47 -13.04 29.60
C THR A 507 4.08 -14.14 28.62
N THR A 508 5.08 -14.75 28.01
CA THR A 508 4.96 -15.92 27.11
C THR A 508 6.10 -16.89 27.39
N VAL A 509 6.04 -18.10 26.82
CA VAL A 509 7.12 -19.09 26.94
C VAL A 509 7.84 -19.25 25.61
N TYR A 510 9.16 -19.15 25.63
CA TYR A 510 10.01 -19.45 24.48
C TYR A 510 11.28 -20.17 24.93
N GLY A 511 11.70 -21.22 24.20
CA GLY A 511 12.89 -22.01 24.54
C GLY A 511 12.85 -22.65 25.92
N GLY A 512 11.67 -22.85 26.50
CA GLY A 512 11.46 -23.38 27.85
C GLY A 512 11.47 -22.32 28.95
N PHE A 513 11.55 -21.03 28.62
CA PHE A 513 11.59 -19.92 29.61
C PHE A 513 10.43 -18.98 29.47
N THR A 514 9.92 -18.53 30.62
CA THR A 514 9.00 -17.39 30.69
C THR A 514 9.75 -16.11 30.34
N GLN A 515 9.19 -15.31 29.44
CA GLN A 515 9.72 -14.03 29.01
C GLN A 515 8.59 -13.00 28.84
N PHE A 516 8.91 -11.72 28.91
CA PHE A 516 8.00 -10.67 28.46
C PHE A 516 7.90 -10.67 26.93
N GLY A 517 6.66 -10.50 26.42
CA GLY A 517 6.36 -10.41 24.98
C GLY A 517 6.64 -9.03 24.38
N GLU A 518 6.57 -8.93 23.05
CA GLU A 518 6.89 -7.71 22.28
C GLU A 518 5.98 -6.52 22.61
N THR A 519 4.76 -6.76 23.09
CA THR A 519 3.79 -5.72 23.46
C THR A 519 4.08 -5.05 24.80
N SER A 520 5.05 -5.56 25.57
CA SER A 520 5.40 -4.98 26.85
C SER A 520 5.90 -3.53 26.74
N THR A 521 5.49 -2.69 27.70
CA THR A 521 5.99 -1.32 27.86
C THR A 521 7.26 -1.31 28.68
N ILE A 522 8.15 -0.36 28.40
CA ILE A 522 9.44 -0.23 29.06
C ILE A 522 9.62 1.22 29.44
N THR A 523 9.79 1.47 30.73
CA THR A 523 10.11 2.79 31.26
C THR A 523 11.54 2.77 31.81
N VAL A 524 12.36 3.73 31.40
CA VAL A 524 13.73 3.89 31.92
C VAL A 524 13.70 4.79 33.14
N ASN A 525 14.23 4.29 34.27
CA ASN A 525 14.19 4.96 35.55
C ASN A 525 15.58 5.48 35.99
N GLY A 526 16.60 5.27 35.17
CA GLY A 526 17.98 5.67 35.50
C GLY A 526 19.01 4.67 34.95
N THR A 527 20.21 4.75 35.50
CA THR A 527 21.32 3.86 35.09
C THR A 527 22.06 3.33 36.30
N GLU A 528 22.73 2.19 36.12
CA GLU A 528 23.58 1.54 37.11
C GLU A 528 24.74 0.82 36.41
N THR A 529 25.90 0.73 37.05
CA THR A 529 27.03 -0.04 36.53
C THR A 529 26.77 -1.53 36.71
N VAL A 530 26.84 -2.27 35.61
CA VAL A 530 26.65 -3.73 35.59
C VAL A 530 28.01 -4.41 35.61
N THR A 531 28.17 -5.33 36.56
CA THR A 531 29.30 -6.26 36.59
C THR A 531 28.77 -7.69 36.43
N ASN A 532 29.18 -8.35 35.34
CA ASN A 532 28.82 -9.75 35.12
C ASN A 532 29.57 -10.65 36.10
N PRO A 533 28.96 -11.78 36.53
CA PRO A 533 29.66 -12.78 37.37
C PRO A 533 30.80 -13.44 36.59
N THR A 534 31.63 -14.22 37.28
CA THR A 534 32.59 -15.10 36.62
C THR A 534 31.83 -16.12 35.78
N PRO A 535 32.12 -16.27 34.47
CA PRO A 535 31.39 -17.20 33.64
C PRO A 535 31.74 -18.67 33.98
N GLU A 536 30.72 -19.53 33.99
CA GLU A 536 30.89 -20.97 34.09
C GLU A 536 31.42 -21.50 32.74
N GLU A 537 32.47 -22.32 32.75
CA GLU A 537 32.99 -22.95 31.52
C GLU A 537 32.04 -24.06 31.08
N PHE A 538 31.52 -23.98 29.84
CA PHE A 538 30.70 -25.01 29.23
C PHE A 538 31.50 -25.82 28.20
N LYS A 539 31.66 -27.12 28.48
CA LYS A 539 32.15 -28.15 27.56
C LYS A 539 31.00 -29.09 27.18
N ALA A 540 31.24 -30.08 26.37
CA ALA A 540 30.23 -31.06 25.93
C ALA A 540 29.31 -31.56 27.06
N ALA A 541 29.91 -32.00 28.17
CA ALA A 541 29.16 -32.51 29.32
C ALA A 541 28.22 -31.47 29.97
N GLN A 542 28.64 -30.19 30.03
CA GLN A 542 27.80 -29.12 30.56
C GLN A 542 26.66 -28.78 29.60
N PHE A 543 26.88 -28.81 28.28
CA PHE A 543 25.81 -28.66 27.29
C PHE A 543 24.79 -29.79 27.42
N GLU A 544 25.22 -31.05 27.55
CA GLU A 544 24.33 -32.20 27.74
C GLU A 544 23.52 -32.12 29.05
N ALA A 545 24.14 -31.65 30.12
CA ALA A 545 23.46 -31.40 31.39
C ALA A 545 22.46 -30.24 31.29
N TYR A 546 22.88 -29.17 30.62
CA TYR A 546 22.04 -27.98 30.43
C TYR A 546 20.75 -28.27 29.66
N VAL A 547 20.82 -29.04 28.58
CA VAL A 547 19.65 -29.43 27.78
C VAL A 547 18.60 -30.18 28.60
N LYS A 548 19.02 -30.93 29.62
CA LYS A 548 18.12 -31.68 30.53
C LYS A 548 17.44 -30.78 31.58
N SER A 549 18.12 -29.72 32.01
CA SER A 549 17.63 -28.79 33.04
C SER A 549 18.10 -27.37 32.73
N PRO A 550 17.49 -26.70 31.74
CA PRO A 550 17.91 -25.38 31.33
C PRO A 550 17.60 -24.32 32.41
N SER A 551 18.52 -23.36 32.55
CA SER A 551 18.36 -22.17 33.43
C SER A 551 19.19 -21.02 32.86
N ILE A 552 18.81 -19.75 33.12
CA ILE A 552 19.62 -18.62 32.70
C ILE A 552 20.93 -18.62 33.49
N LYS A 553 22.06 -18.81 32.81
CA LYS A 553 23.41 -18.84 33.39
C LYS A 553 24.34 -17.97 32.57
N TYR A 554 25.33 -17.37 33.22
CA TYR A 554 26.43 -16.68 32.56
C TYR A 554 27.58 -17.66 32.32
N VAL A 555 27.88 -17.91 31.04
CA VAL A 555 28.79 -19.00 30.65
C VAL A 555 29.84 -18.52 29.66
N THR A 556 30.92 -19.33 29.53
CA THR A 556 31.86 -19.22 28.43
C THR A 556 32.05 -20.60 27.79
N TYR A 557 32.16 -20.64 26.46
CA TYR A 557 32.37 -21.86 25.71
C TYR A 557 33.12 -21.61 24.42
N THR A 558 33.75 -22.67 23.88
CA THR A 558 34.40 -22.63 22.57
C THR A 558 33.57 -23.42 21.57
N GLY A 559 33.33 -22.85 20.38
CA GLY A 559 32.65 -23.54 19.30
C GLY A 559 33.16 -23.11 17.92
N THR A 560 32.93 -23.95 16.92
CA THR A 560 33.27 -23.70 15.53
C THR A 560 32.09 -23.03 14.86
N LEU A 561 32.27 -21.84 14.31
CA LEU A 561 31.21 -21.06 13.69
C LEU A 561 30.65 -21.74 12.44
N ASN A 562 29.34 -21.77 12.34
CA ASN A 562 28.54 -22.18 11.20
C ASN A 562 27.37 -21.18 11.02
N ALA A 563 27.67 -20.01 10.48
CA ALA A 563 26.70 -18.96 10.23
C ALA A 563 26.02 -19.16 8.87
N TRP A 564 24.72 -18.92 8.80
CA TRP A 564 23.93 -19.09 7.59
C TRP A 564 22.70 -18.17 7.58
N ARG A 565 22.10 -17.94 6.40
CA ARG A 565 20.84 -17.19 6.24
C ARG A 565 19.70 -18.12 5.90
N ASP A 566 18.58 -17.89 6.51
CA ASP A 566 17.34 -18.58 6.17
C ASP A 566 16.64 -17.98 4.95
N GLN A 567 15.49 -18.55 4.55
CA GLN A 567 14.70 -18.13 3.39
C GLN A 567 14.08 -16.71 3.52
N ILE A 568 14.02 -16.18 4.74
CA ILE A 568 13.57 -14.80 5.02
C ILE A 568 14.74 -13.86 5.31
N TYR A 569 15.96 -14.26 4.90
CA TYR A 569 17.21 -13.50 5.04
C TYR A 569 17.62 -13.18 6.49
N GLN A 570 17.11 -13.92 7.48
CA GLN A 570 17.57 -13.79 8.86
C GLN A 570 18.87 -14.55 9.06
N TRP A 571 19.83 -13.91 9.74
CA TRP A 571 21.09 -14.55 10.14
C TRP A 571 20.87 -15.52 11.29
N HIS A 572 21.44 -16.71 11.15
CA HIS A 572 21.63 -17.72 12.18
C HIS A 572 23.12 -17.89 12.42
N THR A 573 23.52 -17.78 13.67
CA THR A 573 24.93 -17.84 14.08
C THR A 573 25.15 -19.05 14.99
N ASP A 574 25.11 -20.21 14.38
CA ASP A 574 25.29 -21.48 15.08
C ASP A 574 26.79 -21.77 15.32
N LEU A 575 27.09 -22.47 16.39
CA LEU A 575 28.44 -22.98 16.70
C LEU A 575 28.34 -24.46 16.99
N ASP A 576 29.20 -25.23 16.34
CA ASP A 576 29.38 -26.64 16.60
C ASP A 576 30.30 -26.81 17.83
N ILE A 577 29.80 -27.53 18.82
CA ILE A 577 30.50 -27.78 20.08
C ILE A 577 31.22 -29.14 20.00
N GLU A 578 32.53 -29.15 20.23
CA GLU A 578 33.34 -30.36 20.16
C GLU A 578 32.92 -31.39 21.21
N GLY A 579 32.71 -32.63 20.79
CA GLY A 579 32.38 -33.75 21.67
C GLY A 579 30.89 -33.94 21.97
N THR A 580 30.01 -33.19 21.30
CA THR A 580 28.53 -33.36 21.42
C THR A 580 27.84 -33.03 20.11
N SER A 581 26.62 -33.55 19.92
CA SER A 581 25.74 -33.16 18.81
C SER A 581 24.92 -31.90 19.11
N ILE A 582 25.00 -31.37 20.32
CA ILE A 582 24.30 -30.12 20.72
C ILE A 582 25.05 -28.95 20.11
N LYS A 583 24.30 -28.04 19.49
CA LYS A 583 24.85 -26.79 18.98
C LYS A 583 24.59 -25.63 19.97
N ALA A 584 25.45 -24.63 19.92
CA ALA A 584 25.14 -23.33 20.50
C ALA A 584 24.72 -22.37 19.40
N ASN A 585 23.92 -21.35 19.73
CA ASN A 585 23.53 -20.27 18.83
C ASN A 585 23.74 -18.93 19.52
N VAL A 586 24.37 -17.96 18.82
CA VAL A 586 24.38 -16.57 19.29
C VAL A 586 23.11 -15.90 18.79
N SER A 587 22.12 -15.80 19.68
CA SER A 587 20.77 -15.35 19.34
C SER A 587 20.75 -13.88 18.96
N TYR A 588 20.18 -13.57 17.79
CA TYR A 588 19.94 -12.21 17.29
C TYR A 588 21.15 -11.27 17.43
N ALA A 589 22.34 -11.78 17.14
CA ALA A 589 23.57 -11.00 17.16
C ALA A 589 23.50 -9.84 16.16
N ASP A 590 24.05 -8.69 16.55
CA ASP A 590 24.30 -7.59 15.64
C ASP A 590 25.58 -7.90 14.84
N THR A 591 25.42 -8.48 13.65
CA THR A 591 26.55 -8.85 12.79
C THR A 591 27.31 -7.66 12.22
N ASN A 592 26.74 -6.44 12.25
CA ASN A 592 27.47 -5.23 11.92
C ASN A 592 28.44 -4.83 13.05
N LYS A 593 28.04 -5.06 14.29
CA LYS A 593 28.88 -4.82 15.47
C LYS A 593 29.90 -5.95 15.70
N TYR A 594 29.53 -7.16 15.31
CA TYR A 594 30.34 -8.38 15.50
C TYR A 594 30.55 -9.08 14.16
N PRO A 595 31.41 -8.53 13.27
CA PRO A 595 31.67 -9.10 11.95
C PRO A 595 32.30 -10.50 12.01
N GLU A 596 32.82 -10.90 13.15
CA GLU A 596 33.33 -12.24 13.40
C GLU A 596 32.27 -13.34 13.21
N LEU A 597 30.99 -12.98 13.42
CA LEU A 597 29.84 -13.89 13.29
C LEU A 597 29.29 -14.01 11.88
N HIS A 598 29.99 -13.46 10.89
CA HIS A 598 29.59 -13.54 9.48
C HIS A 598 29.98 -14.89 8.87
N ASP A 599 29.23 -15.37 7.87
CA ASP A 599 29.47 -16.63 7.16
C ASP A 599 30.85 -16.74 6.50
N SER A 600 31.47 -15.61 6.16
CA SER A 600 32.84 -15.55 5.67
C SER A 600 33.88 -16.11 6.67
N ASN A 601 33.49 -16.23 7.94
CA ASN A 601 34.34 -16.76 9.02
C ASN A 601 33.95 -18.17 9.44
N ASN A 602 33.10 -18.86 8.69
CA ASN A 602 32.70 -20.23 8.96
C ASN A 602 33.94 -21.15 9.05
N GLY A 603 33.89 -22.11 9.98
CA GLY A 603 35.00 -23.00 10.29
C GLY A 603 36.02 -22.43 11.29
N THR A 604 35.89 -21.14 11.66
CA THR A 604 36.77 -20.55 12.70
C THR A 604 36.25 -20.89 14.10
N LYS A 605 37.16 -21.25 15.02
CA LYS A 605 36.81 -21.45 16.43
C LYS A 605 36.77 -20.11 17.17
N TYR A 606 35.71 -19.90 17.94
CA TYR A 606 35.54 -18.72 18.80
C TYR A 606 35.22 -19.12 20.23
N VAL A 607 35.72 -18.32 21.17
CA VAL A 607 35.30 -18.33 22.56
C VAL A 607 34.17 -17.31 22.71
N ILE A 608 32.98 -17.78 23.07
CA ILE A 608 31.79 -16.97 23.32
C ILE A 608 31.58 -16.88 24.82
N THR A 609 31.31 -15.67 25.31
CA THR A 609 30.87 -15.47 26.69
C THR A 609 29.49 -14.75 26.65
N GLY A 610 28.54 -15.23 27.45
CA GLY A 610 27.19 -14.66 27.45
C GLY A 610 26.23 -15.43 28.36
N TYR A 611 24.96 -15.01 28.29
CA TYR A 611 23.89 -15.69 29.03
C TYR A 611 23.18 -16.72 28.14
N VAL A 612 23.15 -17.99 28.61
CA VAL A 612 22.36 -19.04 27.97
C VAL A 612 20.89 -18.86 28.31
N LEU A 613 20.00 -18.93 27.27
CA LEU A 613 18.60 -18.50 27.30
C LEU A 613 17.60 -19.61 26.94
N GLY A 614 18.01 -20.88 27.10
CA GLY A 614 17.12 -21.99 26.80
C GLY A 614 17.56 -22.82 25.60
N VAL A 615 16.70 -23.78 25.28
CA VAL A 615 16.98 -24.82 24.29
C VAL A 615 15.88 -24.82 23.23
N THR A 616 16.30 -24.82 21.97
CA THR A 616 15.40 -24.95 20.80
C THR A 616 15.83 -26.14 19.95
N GLY A 617 15.08 -26.46 18.91
CA GLY A 617 15.31 -27.55 17.99
C GLY A 617 14.70 -28.88 18.46
N THR A 618 14.13 -29.62 17.51
CA THR A 618 13.52 -30.95 17.74
C THR A 618 14.55 -32.06 17.59
N ASP A 619 15.20 -32.12 16.44
CA ASP A 619 16.15 -33.18 16.08
C ASP A 619 17.57 -32.85 16.58
N THR A 620 18.03 -31.64 16.35
CA THR A 620 19.30 -31.14 16.91
C THR A 620 18.97 -30.11 17.97
N LYS A 621 19.44 -30.34 19.20
CA LYS A 621 19.26 -29.38 20.29
C LYS A 621 20.21 -28.22 20.12
N VAL A 622 19.69 -27.00 20.27
CA VAL A 622 20.42 -25.75 20.14
C VAL A 622 20.28 -24.94 21.43
N VAL A 623 21.38 -24.62 22.06
CA VAL A 623 21.45 -23.76 23.25
C VAL A 623 21.55 -22.31 22.78
N ASN A 624 20.56 -21.51 23.08
CA ASN A 624 20.51 -20.09 22.71
C ASN A 624 21.35 -19.25 23.67
N THR A 625 22.14 -18.32 23.15
CA THR A 625 23.03 -17.46 23.95
C THR A 625 22.87 -16.01 23.60
N MET A 626 22.61 -15.14 24.59
CA MET A 626 22.77 -13.70 24.46
C MET A 626 24.25 -13.36 24.78
N MET A 627 24.99 -13.13 23.73
CA MET A 627 26.44 -12.92 23.81
C MET A 627 26.77 -11.56 24.42
N THR A 628 27.78 -11.53 25.31
CA THR A 628 28.37 -10.31 25.86
C THR A 628 29.78 -10.04 25.33
N SER A 629 30.51 -11.09 24.97
CA SER A 629 31.80 -10.96 24.29
C SER A 629 32.15 -12.17 23.40
N ILE A 630 33.01 -11.93 22.42
CA ILE A 630 33.54 -12.90 21.49
C ILE A 630 35.07 -12.73 21.38
N LYS A 631 35.81 -13.82 21.30
CA LYS A 631 37.24 -13.84 20.98
C LYS A 631 37.52 -15.00 20.03
N LYS A 632 38.48 -14.86 19.13
CA LYS A 632 39.01 -15.99 18.37
C LYS A 632 39.73 -16.95 19.34
N ALA A 633 39.44 -18.25 19.23
CA ALA A 633 40.17 -19.24 20.01
C ALA A 633 41.60 -19.38 19.47
N GLU A 634 42.53 -19.57 20.39
CA GLU A 634 43.96 -19.80 20.06
C GLU A 634 44.18 -21.17 19.44
#